data_552bf1ecfd5d741af492c91fbfea8df6
#
_entry.id   552bf1ecfd5d741af492c91fbfea8df6
#
_cell.length_a   1.000
_cell.length_b   1.000
_cell.length_c   1.000
_cell.angle_alpha   90.00
_cell.angle_beta   90.00
_cell.angle_gamma   90.00
#
_symmetry.space_group_name_H-M   'P 1'
#
loop_
_entity.id
_entity.type
_entity.pdbx_description
1 polymer ?
#
loop_
_entity_poly.entity_id
_entity_poly.type
_entity_poly.pdbx_seq_one_letter_code
_entity_poly.pdbx_strand_id
1 'polypeptide(L)'
;MIENGELDWLTTSVTVDVNTLVWKETPKEATREHLAQVVSLLLNCPRWSPEVIKEAVWPYAEACGRGEVLWPTRYALTGQKKSPDPFTVAALLGKEETVNRLRTAVELLK
;
A
#
# COMPACT_ATOMS: atom_id res chain seq x y z
N MET A 1 -6.85 23.02 -12.56
CA MET A 1 -6.32 21.92 -13.29
C MET A 1 -5.21 21.22 -12.54
N ILE A 2 -5.18 19.92 -12.65
CA ILE A 2 -4.15 19.14 -12.01
C ILE A 2 -2.99 19.02 -12.97
N GLU A 3 -1.93 19.70 -12.70
CA GLU A 3 -0.86 19.70 -13.67
C GLU A 3 0.36 18.96 -13.19
N ASN A 4 0.44 18.60 -11.95
CA ASN A 4 1.69 18.06 -11.44
C ASN A 4 1.63 16.56 -11.21
N GLY A 5 0.58 15.90 -11.63
CA GLY A 5 0.47 14.46 -11.51
C GLY A 5 0.22 13.97 -10.10
N GLU A 6 -0.19 14.85 -9.22
CA GLU A 6 -0.39 14.49 -7.82
C GLU A 6 -1.45 13.41 -7.64
N LEU A 7 -2.45 13.39 -8.51
CA LEU A 7 -3.54 12.42 -8.41
C LEU A 7 -3.56 11.44 -9.57
N ASP A 8 -2.48 11.35 -10.33
CA ASP A 8 -2.43 10.43 -11.46
C ASP A 8 -2.60 8.99 -11.02
N TRP A 9 -2.19 8.67 -9.78
CA TRP A 9 -2.31 7.30 -9.29
C TRP A 9 -3.76 6.83 -9.20
N LEU A 10 -4.73 7.73 -9.24
CA LEU A 10 -6.14 7.34 -9.20
C LEU A 10 -6.62 6.78 -10.54
N THR A 11 -6.10 7.26 -11.65
CA THR A 11 -6.65 6.94 -12.96
C THR A 11 -5.72 6.17 -13.86
N THR A 12 -4.43 6.10 -13.53
CA THR A 12 -3.46 5.40 -14.38
C THR A 12 -2.70 4.38 -13.56
N SER A 13 -2.12 3.41 -14.28
CA SER A 13 -1.23 2.46 -13.62
C SER A 13 -0.03 3.19 -13.06
N VAL A 14 0.39 2.78 -11.86
CA VAL A 14 1.54 3.40 -11.22
C VAL A 14 2.79 2.59 -11.53
N THR A 15 3.91 3.29 -11.61
CA THR A 15 5.21 2.66 -11.74
C THR A 15 5.86 2.60 -10.36
N VAL A 16 6.25 1.40 -9.96
CA VAL A 16 6.78 1.17 -8.63
C VAL A 16 8.22 0.70 -8.74
N ASP A 17 9.11 1.38 -8.06
CA ASP A 17 10.53 1.03 -8.02
C ASP A 17 10.75 0.08 -6.84
N VAL A 18 11.26 -1.12 -7.15
CA VAL A 18 11.48 -2.14 -6.14
C VAL A 18 12.37 -1.63 -5.01
N ASN A 19 13.41 -0.88 -5.36
CA ASN A 19 14.33 -0.37 -4.34
C ASN A 19 13.69 0.67 -3.44
N THR A 20 12.71 1.40 -3.94
CA THR A 20 11.98 2.38 -3.14
C THR A 20 10.89 1.72 -2.29
N LEU A 21 10.41 0.55 -2.72
CA LEU A 21 9.38 -0.16 -1.96
C LEU A 21 9.85 -0.55 -0.57
N VAL A 22 11.11 -0.95 -0.45
CA VAL A 22 11.61 -1.37 0.86
C VAL A 22 11.82 -0.14 1.74
N TRP A 23 11.47 -0.28 3.01
CA TRP A 23 11.61 0.80 3.98
C TRP A 23 13.00 0.71 4.60
N LYS A 24 13.80 1.74 4.31
CA LYS A 24 15.16 1.82 4.85
C LYS A 24 15.93 0.55 4.52
N GLU A 25 16.36 -0.21 5.52
CA GLU A 25 17.18 -1.40 5.30
C GLU A 25 16.39 -2.69 5.45
N THR A 26 15.07 -2.61 5.38
CA THR A 26 14.23 -3.79 5.49
C THR A 26 14.49 -4.73 4.30
N PRO A 27 14.69 -6.03 4.54
CA PRO A 27 14.90 -6.97 3.43
C PRO A 27 13.69 -7.05 2.51
N LYS A 28 13.96 -7.39 1.25
CA LYS A 28 12.86 -7.55 0.29
C LYS A 28 11.88 -8.62 0.73
N GLU A 29 12.40 -9.73 1.27
CA GLU A 29 11.53 -10.81 1.72
C GLU A 29 10.56 -10.36 2.80
N ALA A 30 11.05 -9.55 3.74
CA ALA A 30 10.20 -9.04 4.81
C ALA A 30 9.16 -8.08 4.23
N THR A 31 9.58 -7.21 3.32
CA THR A 31 8.65 -6.27 2.70
C THR A 31 7.56 -7.01 1.93
N ARG A 32 7.95 -8.06 1.19
CA ARG A 32 6.99 -8.87 0.47
C ARG A 32 5.98 -9.50 1.42
N GLU A 33 6.45 -10.03 2.53
CA GLU A 33 5.55 -10.64 3.50
C GLU A 33 4.62 -9.63 4.13
N HIS A 34 5.12 -8.43 4.42
CA HIS A 34 4.26 -7.38 4.95
C HIS A 34 3.14 -7.04 3.99
N LEU A 35 3.48 -6.88 2.70
CA LEU A 35 2.47 -6.56 1.70
C LEU A 35 1.47 -7.69 1.53
N ALA A 36 1.95 -8.93 1.52
CA ALA A 36 1.05 -10.07 1.40
C ALA A 36 0.11 -10.15 2.59
N GLN A 37 0.61 -9.87 3.78
CA GLN A 37 -0.24 -9.90 4.97
C GLN A 37 -1.27 -8.79 4.92
N VAL A 38 -0.87 -7.59 4.45
CA VAL A 38 -1.81 -6.49 4.30
C VAL A 38 -2.92 -6.88 3.34
N VAL A 39 -2.58 -7.52 2.22
CA VAL A 39 -3.60 -7.98 1.27
C VAL A 39 -4.58 -8.92 1.98
N SER A 40 -4.09 -9.86 2.75
CA SER A 40 -4.94 -10.80 3.45
C SER A 40 -5.88 -10.07 4.43
N LEU A 41 -5.34 -9.10 5.16
CA LEU A 41 -6.14 -8.33 6.09
C LEU A 41 -7.23 -7.53 5.38
N LEU A 42 -6.88 -6.94 4.23
CA LEU A 42 -7.84 -6.15 3.47
C LEU A 42 -8.92 -6.99 2.85
N LEU A 43 -8.59 -8.21 2.43
CA LEU A 43 -9.60 -9.10 1.85
C LEU A 43 -10.68 -9.46 2.87
N ASN A 44 -10.35 -9.41 4.16
CA ASN A 44 -11.28 -9.75 5.21
C ASN A 44 -12.05 -8.56 5.76
N CYS A 45 -11.85 -7.36 5.21
CA CYS A 45 -12.56 -6.17 5.67
C CYS A 45 -14.05 -6.29 5.38
N PRO A 46 -14.92 -6.12 6.38
CA PRO A 46 -16.36 -6.19 6.16
C PRO A 46 -16.91 -5.00 5.41
N ARG A 47 -16.24 -3.88 5.50
CA ARG A 47 -16.62 -2.66 4.78
C ARG A 47 -15.37 -2.02 4.22
N TRP A 48 -15.58 -1.08 3.29
CA TRP A 48 -14.44 -0.41 2.66
C TRP A 48 -14.52 1.08 2.94
N SER A 49 -13.88 1.49 4.03
CA SER A 49 -13.77 2.90 4.43
C SER A 49 -12.41 3.10 5.06
N PRO A 50 -11.91 4.34 5.11
CA PRO A 50 -10.59 4.57 5.70
C PRO A 50 -10.49 4.05 7.14
N GLU A 51 -11.54 4.22 7.91
CA GLU A 51 -11.52 3.80 9.31
C GLU A 51 -11.43 2.28 9.44
N VAL A 52 -12.23 1.55 8.66
CA VAL A 52 -12.23 0.09 8.72
C VAL A 52 -10.92 -0.45 8.18
N ILE A 53 -10.41 0.13 7.10
CA ILE A 53 -9.14 -0.30 6.55
C ILE A 53 -8.03 -0.10 7.57
N LYS A 54 -8.00 1.04 8.23
CA LYS A 54 -7.00 1.31 9.25
C LYS A 54 -7.10 0.31 10.39
N GLU A 55 -8.31 0.04 10.86
CA GLU A 55 -8.48 -0.91 11.96
C GLU A 55 -8.00 -2.31 11.58
N ALA A 56 -8.13 -2.68 10.32
CA ALA A 56 -7.69 -3.99 9.87
C ALA A 56 -6.16 -4.09 9.83
N VAL A 57 -5.48 -3.02 9.43
CA VAL A 57 -4.04 -3.05 9.19
C VAL A 57 -3.23 -2.58 10.38
N TRP A 58 -3.76 -1.66 11.18
CA TRP A 58 -2.99 -0.98 12.22
C TRP A 58 -2.37 -1.92 13.25
N PRO A 59 -3.09 -2.91 13.79
CA PRO A 59 -2.46 -3.79 14.78
C PRO A 59 -1.26 -4.53 14.23
N TYR A 60 -1.33 -4.97 12.98
CA TYR A 60 -0.20 -5.62 12.35
C TYR A 60 0.95 -4.65 12.14
N ALA A 61 0.64 -3.42 11.72
CA ALA A 61 1.67 -2.42 11.51
C ALA A 61 2.38 -2.07 12.82
N GLU A 62 1.63 -1.98 13.90
CA GLU A 62 2.24 -1.69 15.19
C GLU A 62 3.10 -2.84 15.69
N ALA A 63 2.68 -4.07 15.42
CA ALA A 63 3.44 -5.23 15.87
C ALA A 63 4.72 -5.41 15.08
N CYS A 64 4.71 -5.11 13.78
CA CYS A 64 5.84 -5.39 12.90
C CYS A 64 6.68 -4.16 12.57
N GLY A 65 6.20 -2.97 12.94
CA GLY A 65 6.89 -1.73 12.58
C GLY A 65 6.06 -0.93 11.58
N ARG A 66 5.67 0.28 11.99
CA ARG A 66 4.77 1.07 11.16
C ARG A 66 5.43 1.46 9.83
N GLY A 67 6.70 1.85 9.87
CA GLY A 67 7.38 2.20 8.63
C GLY A 67 7.53 1.02 7.71
N GLU A 68 7.92 -0.14 8.27
CA GLU A 68 8.15 -1.33 7.47
C GLU A 68 6.87 -1.83 6.78
N VAL A 69 5.71 -1.59 7.38
CA VAL A 69 4.45 -2.07 6.82
C VAL A 69 3.77 -0.99 5.99
N LEU A 70 3.68 0.23 6.52
CA LEU A 70 2.87 1.26 5.88
C LEU A 70 3.56 1.94 4.72
N TRP A 71 4.87 2.11 4.76
CA TRP A 71 5.59 2.74 3.65
C TRP A 71 5.43 1.95 2.35
N PRO A 72 5.72 0.63 2.32
CA PRO A 72 5.55 -0.09 1.07
C PRO A 72 4.10 -0.16 0.64
N THR A 73 3.16 -0.22 1.59
CA THR A 73 1.75 -0.22 1.25
C THR A 73 1.37 1.06 0.53
N ARG A 74 1.72 2.21 1.09
CA ARG A 74 1.40 3.49 0.48
C ARG A 74 2.09 3.67 -0.86
N TYR A 75 3.37 3.34 -0.93
CA TYR A 75 4.12 3.51 -2.17
C TYR A 75 3.60 2.58 -3.26
N ALA A 76 3.25 1.35 -2.92
CA ALA A 76 2.72 0.42 -3.91
C ALA A 76 1.40 0.91 -4.49
N LEU A 77 0.62 1.63 -3.70
CA LEU A 77 -0.67 2.13 -4.16
C LEU A 77 -0.54 3.37 -5.04
N THR A 78 0.43 4.22 -4.77
CA THR A 78 0.52 5.53 -5.45
C THR A 78 1.71 5.64 -6.39
N GLY A 79 2.76 4.88 -6.18
CA GLY A 79 4.00 5.04 -6.92
C GLY A 79 4.71 6.34 -6.60
N GLN A 80 4.34 7.01 -5.52
CA GLN A 80 4.88 8.31 -5.16
C GLN A 80 5.38 8.28 -3.73
N LYS A 81 6.51 8.94 -3.50
CA LYS A 81 7.08 9.01 -2.16
C LYS A 81 6.25 9.89 -1.23
N LYS A 82 5.55 10.87 -1.79
CA LYS A 82 4.65 11.71 -1.03
C LYS A 82 3.22 11.48 -1.50
N SER A 83 2.33 11.20 -0.57
CA SER A 83 0.95 10.92 -0.90
C SER A 83 0.15 10.97 0.39
N PRO A 84 -1.19 10.98 0.30
CA PRO A 84 -2.02 10.82 1.50
C PRO A 84 -1.73 9.50 2.19
N ASP A 85 -2.26 9.34 3.40
CA ASP A 85 -2.04 8.10 4.12
C ASP A 85 -2.62 6.91 3.36
N PRO A 86 -2.10 5.70 3.61
CA PRO A 86 -2.52 4.54 2.81
C PRO A 86 -3.99 4.19 2.98
N PHE A 87 -4.58 4.52 4.09
CA PHE A 87 -5.98 4.16 4.34
C PHE A 87 -6.91 5.01 3.50
N THR A 88 -6.63 6.32 3.41
CA THR A 88 -7.38 7.21 2.55
C THR A 88 -7.18 6.83 1.08
N VAL A 89 -5.95 6.54 0.69
CA VAL A 89 -5.65 6.14 -0.68
C VAL A 89 -6.42 4.87 -1.04
N ALA A 90 -6.39 3.87 -0.18
CA ALA A 90 -7.09 2.62 -0.44
C ALA A 90 -8.59 2.84 -0.58
N ALA A 91 -9.14 3.71 0.26
CA ALA A 91 -10.57 3.99 0.18
C ALA A 91 -10.95 4.64 -1.14
N LEU A 92 -10.09 5.53 -1.64
CA LEU A 92 -10.33 6.19 -2.92
C LEU A 92 -10.20 5.24 -4.10
N LEU A 93 -9.25 4.31 -4.03
CA LEU A 93 -9.04 3.35 -5.12
C LEU A 93 -10.10 2.26 -5.17
N GLY A 94 -10.67 1.90 -4.03
CA GLY A 94 -11.56 0.77 -3.95
C GLY A 94 -10.81 -0.52 -3.65
N LYS A 95 -11.55 -1.52 -3.17
CA LYS A 95 -10.94 -2.74 -2.68
C LYS A 95 -10.20 -3.48 -3.78
N GLU A 96 -10.85 -3.64 -4.93
CA GLU A 96 -10.28 -4.44 -6.01
C GLU A 96 -8.98 -3.83 -6.52
N GLU A 97 -8.98 -2.53 -6.78
CA GLU A 97 -7.78 -1.87 -7.29
C GLU A 97 -6.69 -1.86 -6.25
N THR A 98 -7.04 -1.63 -4.98
CA THR A 98 -6.07 -1.65 -3.90
C THR A 98 -5.38 -3.00 -3.83
N VAL A 99 -6.15 -4.08 -3.83
CA VAL A 99 -5.58 -5.42 -3.74
C VAL A 99 -4.72 -5.73 -4.95
N ASN A 100 -5.17 -5.33 -6.15
CA ASN A 100 -4.40 -5.57 -7.35
C ASN A 100 -3.04 -4.89 -7.31
N ARG A 101 -3.00 -3.64 -6.85
CA ARG A 101 -1.73 -2.91 -6.79
C ARG A 101 -0.79 -3.51 -5.77
N LEU A 102 -1.32 -3.96 -4.64
CA LEU A 102 -0.49 -4.59 -3.63
C LEU A 102 0.05 -5.93 -4.10
N ARG A 103 -0.78 -6.71 -4.79
CA ARG A 103 -0.32 -7.99 -5.34
C ARG A 103 0.75 -7.80 -6.40
N THR A 104 0.61 -6.77 -7.23
CA THR A 104 1.65 -6.46 -8.21
C THR A 104 2.96 -6.16 -7.50
N ALA A 105 2.94 -5.40 -6.42
CA ALA A 105 4.14 -5.10 -5.67
C ALA A 105 4.76 -6.36 -5.07
N VAL A 106 3.93 -7.27 -4.56
CA VAL A 106 4.42 -8.54 -4.04
C VAL A 106 5.18 -9.31 -5.13
N GLU A 107 4.62 -9.33 -6.35
CA GLU A 107 5.29 -10.01 -7.45
C GLU A 107 6.63 -9.37 -7.79
N LEU A 108 6.71 -8.05 -7.72
CA LEU A 108 7.95 -7.35 -8.00
C LEU A 108 9.05 -7.69 -6.98
N LEU A 109 8.67 -8.08 -5.78
CA LEU A 109 9.61 -8.37 -4.71
C LEU A 109 10.03 -9.84 -4.66
N LYS A 110 9.51 -10.66 -5.55
CA LYS A 110 9.88 -12.07 -5.59
C LYS A 110 11.26 -12.33 -6.16
#